data_df197e56d5b61ca80a684596e8d4cb5d
#
_entry.id   df197e56d5b61ca80a684596e8d4cb5d
#
_cell.length_a   1.000
_cell.length_b   1.000
_cell.length_c   1.000
_cell.angle_alpha   90.00
_cell.angle_beta   90.00
_cell.angle_gamma   90.00
#
_symmetry.space_group_name_H-M   'P 1'
#
loop_
_entity.id
_entity.type
_entity.pdbx_description
1 polymer ?
#
loop_
_entity_poly.entity_id
_entity_poly.type
_entity_poly.pdbx_seq_one_letter_code
_entity_poly.pdbx_strand_id
1 'polypeptide(L)'
;MEWEEWAGWYERIKSTLNYSIVDDSSAATLLSTLIKDKALDLERLRVLIEGKDVIVFGAGPSLLDTVSKICSSDQSHTRIWSRLVFIAADGASRALIEHGIRPDVVVTDLDGDHGYLLCADTLGSVMVVHAHGDNINLIKFLVPKFKNIIGTTQVKPLNNVYNFGGFTDGDRAVFIANAMNARSITLAGMDLGSIIGQYSKPNHHPVNSSVKVVKMRFAKQLLEHLASHADSRLYNLSPSRIEGFSNIAYEDLLQQIKD
;
A
#
# COMPACT_ATOMS: atom_id res chain seq x y z
N MET A 1 -8.90 -4.20 11.04
CA MET A 1 -8.75 -3.36 12.28
C MET A 1 -10.01 -2.54 12.46
N GLU A 2 -10.65 -2.64 13.61
CA GLU A 2 -11.86 -1.85 13.93
C GLU A 2 -11.49 -0.41 14.27
N TRP A 3 -12.47 0.50 14.15
CA TRP A 3 -12.23 1.93 14.37
C TRP A 3 -11.71 2.24 15.78
N GLU A 4 -12.28 1.61 16.80
CA GLU A 4 -11.93 1.84 18.21
C GLU A 4 -10.46 1.50 18.47
N GLU A 5 -9.96 0.45 17.86
CA GLU A 5 -8.57 0.02 17.95
C GLU A 5 -7.64 0.98 17.17
N TRP A 6 -8.03 1.35 15.95
CA TRP A 6 -7.30 2.31 15.14
C TRP A 6 -7.22 3.69 15.79
N ALA A 7 -8.28 4.15 16.42
CA ALA A 7 -8.32 5.46 17.07
C ALA A 7 -7.19 5.65 18.09
N GLY A 8 -6.83 4.59 18.84
CA GLY A 8 -5.69 4.60 19.75
C GLY A 8 -4.33 4.76 19.03
N TRP A 9 -4.16 4.10 17.89
CA TRP A 9 -2.98 4.28 17.04
C TRP A 9 -2.91 5.67 16.43
N TYR A 10 -4.03 6.15 15.89
CA TYR A 10 -4.11 7.47 15.27
C TYR A 10 -3.79 8.59 16.26
N GLU A 11 -4.28 8.52 17.51
CA GLU A 11 -3.97 9.52 18.54
C GLU A 11 -2.48 9.57 18.85
N ARG A 12 -1.80 8.42 18.93
CA ARG A 12 -0.34 8.34 19.12
C ARG A 12 0.43 8.91 17.95
N ILE A 13 0.01 8.58 16.72
CA ILE A 13 0.63 9.08 15.47
C ILE A 13 0.44 10.59 15.37
N LYS A 14 -0.79 11.06 15.54
CA LYS A 14 -1.18 12.47 15.48
C LYS A 14 -0.39 13.32 16.48
N SER A 15 -0.31 12.88 17.74
CA SER A 15 0.44 13.60 18.77
C SER A 15 1.94 13.62 18.51
N THR A 16 2.52 12.53 17.96
CA THR A 16 3.94 12.42 17.67
C THR A 16 4.36 13.27 16.46
N LEU A 17 3.51 13.34 15.42
CA LEU A 17 3.79 14.01 14.16
C LEU A 17 3.08 15.36 13.99
N ASN A 18 2.33 15.77 15.00
CA ASN A 18 1.57 17.03 15.03
C ASN A 18 0.58 17.15 13.87
N TYR A 19 -0.18 16.09 13.57
CA TYR A 19 -1.22 16.13 12.54
C TYR A 19 -2.52 16.74 13.06
N SER A 20 -3.29 17.32 12.15
CA SER A 20 -4.57 17.98 12.42
C SER A 20 -5.74 17.06 12.05
N ILE A 21 -6.51 16.62 13.05
CA ILE A 21 -7.73 15.84 12.80
C ILE A 21 -8.77 16.62 11.97
N VAL A 22 -8.76 17.95 12.06
CA VAL A 22 -9.67 18.81 11.29
C VAL A 22 -9.32 18.78 9.83
N ASP A 23 -8.01 18.87 9.50
CA ASP A 23 -7.55 18.84 8.13
C ASP A 23 -7.71 17.44 7.51
N ASP A 24 -7.43 16.37 8.28
CA ASP A 24 -7.66 14.99 7.85
C ASP A 24 -9.16 14.73 7.58
N SER A 25 -10.05 15.24 8.43
CA SER A 25 -11.50 15.12 8.25
C SER A 25 -11.99 15.91 7.02
N SER A 26 -11.39 17.08 6.79
CA SER A 26 -11.69 17.90 5.61
C SER A 26 -11.26 17.20 4.33
N ALA A 27 -10.07 16.58 4.32
CA ALA A 27 -9.57 15.80 3.20
C ALA A 27 -10.47 14.58 2.91
N ALA A 28 -10.87 13.84 3.94
CA ALA A 28 -11.78 12.69 3.82
C ALA A 28 -13.14 13.10 3.24
N THR A 29 -13.71 14.21 3.72
CA THR A 29 -14.99 14.75 3.23
C THR A 29 -14.89 15.18 1.77
N LEU A 30 -13.79 15.84 1.39
CA LEU A 30 -13.53 16.23 0.01
C LEU A 30 -13.42 14.99 -0.89
N LEU A 31 -12.62 13.98 -0.49
CA LEU A 31 -12.48 12.74 -1.26
C LEU A 31 -13.84 12.07 -1.43
N SER A 32 -14.59 11.91 -0.34
CA SER A 32 -15.95 11.32 -0.36
C SER A 32 -16.87 12.02 -1.37
N THR A 33 -16.82 13.35 -1.42
CA THR A 33 -17.62 14.16 -2.36
C THR A 33 -17.20 13.91 -3.80
N LEU A 34 -15.89 13.91 -4.09
CA LEU A 34 -15.36 13.78 -5.45
C LEU A 34 -15.59 12.39 -6.05
N ILE A 35 -15.65 11.34 -5.21
CA ILE A 35 -15.83 9.96 -5.68
C ILE A 35 -17.26 9.45 -5.55
N LYS A 36 -18.22 10.28 -5.11
CA LYS A 36 -19.59 9.87 -4.79
C LYS A 36 -20.23 9.02 -5.88
N ASP A 37 -20.08 9.40 -7.14
CA ASP A 37 -20.74 8.77 -8.28
C ASP A 37 -19.83 7.80 -9.07
N LYS A 38 -18.60 7.59 -8.63
CA LYS A 38 -17.60 6.78 -9.34
C LYS A 38 -16.76 5.85 -8.45
N ALA A 39 -16.97 5.90 -7.13
CA ALA A 39 -16.28 4.98 -6.23
C ALA A 39 -16.63 3.53 -6.59
N LEU A 40 -15.60 2.69 -6.67
CA LEU A 40 -15.81 1.26 -6.79
C LEU A 40 -16.35 0.70 -5.46
N ASP A 41 -17.19 -0.34 -5.55
CA ASP A 41 -17.58 -1.12 -4.41
C ASP A 41 -16.39 -1.88 -3.82
N LEU A 42 -16.34 -2.05 -2.50
CA LEU A 42 -15.33 -2.87 -1.83
C LEU A 42 -15.35 -4.32 -2.30
N GLU A 43 -16.49 -4.82 -2.77
CA GLU A 43 -16.60 -6.14 -3.35
C GLU A 43 -15.62 -6.33 -4.52
N ARG A 44 -15.28 -5.25 -5.26
CA ARG A 44 -14.27 -5.29 -6.30
C ARG A 44 -12.88 -5.66 -5.77
N LEU A 45 -12.48 -5.11 -4.62
CA LEU A 45 -11.23 -5.49 -3.94
C LEU A 45 -11.32 -6.90 -3.37
N ARG A 46 -12.46 -7.26 -2.78
CA ARG A 46 -12.67 -8.59 -2.21
C ARG A 46 -12.50 -9.67 -3.28
N VAL A 47 -13.23 -9.58 -4.38
CA VAL A 47 -13.14 -10.54 -5.51
C VAL A 47 -11.73 -10.65 -6.05
N LEU A 48 -10.97 -9.54 -6.04
CA LEU A 48 -9.59 -9.52 -6.51
C LEU A 48 -8.63 -10.24 -5.56
N ILE A 49 -8.83 -10.11 -4.23
CA ILE A 49 -7.84 -10.46 -3.20
C ILE A 49 -8.21 -11.74 -2.41
N GLU A 50 -9.50 -12.00 -2.16
CA GLU A 50 -9.94 -13.08 -1.27
C GLU A 50 -9.40 -14.44 -1.71
N GLY A 51 -8.77 -15.12 -0.77
CA GLY A 51 -8.16 -16.44 -0.97
C GLY A 51 -6.95 -16.45 -1.93
N LYS A 52 -6.45 -15.28 -2.35
CA LYS A 52 -5.29 -15.16 -3.24
C LYS A 52 -4.00 -14.95 -2.44
N ASP A 53 -2.87 -15.25 -3.10
CA ASP A 53 -1.56 -14.84 -2.62
C ASP A 53 -1.29 -13.42 -3.13
N VAL A 54 -0.92 -12.54 -2.21
CA VAL A 54 -0.71 -11.11 -2.47
C VAL A 54 0.77 -10.77 -2.29
N ILE A 55 1.35 -10.01 -3.20
CA ILE A 55 2.65 -9.36 -2.99
C ILE A 55 2.41 -7.86 -2.86
N VAL A 56 2.83 -7.30 -1.72
CA VAL A 56 2.81 -5.86 -1.45
C VAL A 56 4.20 -5.29 -1.71
N PHE A 57 4.28 -4.38 -2.68
CA PHE A 57 5.51 -3.71 -3.07
C PHE A 57 5.61 -2.34 -2.41
N GLY A 58 6.59 -2.16 -1.53
CA GLY A 58 7.01 -0.86 -1.01
C GLY A 58 8.15 -0.27 -1.84
N ALA A 59 8.38 1.03 -1.74
CA ALA A 59 9.41 1.75 -2.49
C ALA A 59 10.78 1.80 -1.76
N GLY A 60 11.10 0.78 -0.96
CA GLY A 60 12.38 0.68 -0.26
C GLY A 60 13.55 0.28 -1.16
N PRO A 61 14.79 0.34 -0.65
CA PRO A 61 16.01 0.02 -1.42
C PRO A 61 16.02 -1.37 -2.06
N SER A 62 15.43 -2.38 -1.40
CA SER A 62 15.42 -3.78 -1.90
C SER A 62 14.34 -4.06 -2.96
N LEU A 63 13.52 -3.06 -3.34
CA LEU A 63 12.44 -3.25 -4.30
C LEU A 63 12.93 -3.82 -5.64
N LEU A 64 13.98 -3.24 -6.20
CA LEU A 64 14.49 -3.64 -7.51
C LEU A 64 15.05 -5.05 -7.56
N ASP A 65 15.58 -5.57 -6.45
CA ASP A 65 16.05 -6.95 -6.36
C ASP A 65 14.89 -7.93 -6.63
N THR A 66 13.73 -7.68 -6.00
CA THR A 66 12.54 -8.51 -6.21
C THR A 66 11.95 -8.32 -7.61
N VAL A 67 11.84 -7.07 -8.09
CA VAL A 67 11.32 -6.77 -9.44
C VAL A 67 12.18 -7.44 -10.51
N SER A 68 13.50 -7.36 -10.40
CA SER A 68 14.44 -8.00 -11.34
C SER A 68 14.30 -9.52 -11.36
N LYS A 69 14.11 -10.15 -10.20
CA LYS A 69 13.86 -11.60 -10.09
C LYS A 69 12.54 -12.02 -10.75
N ILE A 70 11.49 -11.22 -10.59
CA ILE A 70 10.20 -11.45 -11.27
C ILE A 70 10.39 -11.37 -12.78
N CYS A 71 11.06 -10.35 -13.30
CA CYS A 71 11.28 -10.13 -14.73
C CYS A 71 12.18 -11.19 -15.36
N SER A 72 13.18 -11.69 -14.63
CA SER A 72 14.11 -12.75 -15.10
C SER A 72 13.58 -14.15 -14.94
N SER A 73 12.40 -14.32 -14.34
CA SER A 73 11.76 -15.62 -14.14
C SER A 73 11.37 -16.26 -15.46
N ASP A 74 11.67 -17.55 -15.60
CA ASP A 74 11.40 -18.36 -16.79
C ASP A 74 9.88 -18.44 -17.09
N GLN A 75 9.52 -18.76 -18.35
CA GLN A 75 8.12 -18.90 -18.79
C GLN A 75 7.29 -19.89 -17.94
N SER A 76 7.95 -20.85 -17.29
CA SER A 76 7.30 -21.77 -16.33
C SER A 76 6.66 -21.02 -15.14
N HIS A 77 7.16 -19.83 -14.78
CA HIS A 77 6.65 -19.02 -13.68
C HIS A 77 5.53 -18.06 -14.10
N THR A 78 5.31 -17.83 -15.39
CA THR A 78 4.25 -16.95 -15.90
C THR A 78 2.86 -17.38 -15.41
N ARG A 79 2.62 -18.71 -15.27
CA ARG A 79 1.40 -19.26 -14.69
C ARG A 79 1.23 -18.93 -13.19
N ILE A 80 2.34 -18.84 -12.46
CA ILE A 80 2.32 -18.51 -11.03
C ILE A 80 1.96 -17.05 -10.86
N TRP A 81 2.60 -16.17 -11.66
CA TRP A 81 2.35 -14.73 -11.61
C TRP A 81 0.89 -14.37 -11.91
N SER A 82 0.23 -15.10 -12.82
CA SER A 82 -1.18 -14.86 -13.16
C SER A 82 -2.16 -15.22 -12.03
N ARG A 83 -1.70 -15.89 -10.97
CA ARG A 83 -2.51 -16.23 -9.78
C ARG A 83 -2.28 -15.28 -8.62
N LEU A 84 -1.25 -14.43 -8.71
CA LEU A 84 -0.91 -13.45 -7.68
C LEU A 84 -1.64 -12.16 -7.88
N VAL A 85 -1.85 -11.45 -6.78
CA VAL A 85 -2.30 -10.07 -6.78
C VAL A 85 -1.14 -9.17 -6.39
N PHE A 86 -0.85 -8.19 -7.22
CA PHE A 86 0.21 -7.23 -7.00
C PHE A 86 -0.35 -5.92 -6.49
N ILE A 87 -0.01 -5.56 -5.26
CA ILE A 87 -0.39 -4.28 -4.65
C ILE A 87 0.86 -3.41 -4.56
N ALA A 88 0.86 -2.26 -5.20
CA ALA A 88 1.96 -1.31 -5.15
C ALA A 88 1.64 -0.15 -4.20
N ALA A 89 2.57 0.18 -3.31
CA ALA A 89 2.51 1.37 -2.49
C ALA A 89 3.17 2.53 -3.23
N ASP A 90 2.36 3.48 -3.63
CA ASP A 90 2.72 4.75 -4.27
C ASP A 90 3.88 4.63 -5.28
N GLY A 91 5.08 5.10 -4.97
CA GLY A 91 6.24 5.10 -5.87
C GLY A 91 6.68 3.70 -6.35
N ALA A 92 6.32 2.62 -5.65
CA ALA A 92 6.56 1.26 -6.15
C ALA A 92 5.78 0.97 -7.42
N SER A 93 4.64 1.64 -7.66
CA SER A 93 3.87 1.51 -8.91
C SER A 93 4.68 1.90 -10.13
N ARG A 94 5.50 2.97 -10.02
CA ARG A 94 6.41 3.40 -11.07
C ARG A 94 7.44 2.32 -11.36
N ALA A 95 8.09 1.76 -10.34
CA ALA A 95 9.08 0.70 -10.53
C ALA A 95 8.50 -0.51 -11.26
N LEU A 96 7.31 -0.95 -10.89
CA LEU A 96 6.63 -2.08 -11.53
C LEU A 96 6.33 -1.78 -13.01
N ILE A 97 5.73 -0.63 -13.30
CA ILE A 97 5.33 -0.24 -14.67
C ILE A 97 6.56 -0.07 -15.58
N GLU A 98 7.65 0.54 -15.10
CA GLU A 98 8.92 0.68 -15.84
C GLU A 98 9.50 -0.69 -16.24
N HIS A 99 9.20 -1.74 -15.48
CA HIS A 99 9.63 -3.11 -15.74
C HIS A 99 8.55 -3.99 -16.39
N GLY A 100 7.50 -3.39 -16.94
CA GLY A 100 6.44 -4.10 -17.65
C GLY A 100 5.49 -4.91 -16.75
N ILE A 101 5.51 -4.68 -15.44
CA ILE A 101 4.63 -5.32 -14.47
C ILE A 101 3.47 -4.37 -14.16
N ARG A 102 2.24 -4.81 -14.44
CA ARG A 102 1.04 -4.06 -14.07
C ARG A 102 0.66 -4.37 -12.61
N PRO A 103 0.60 -3.38 -11.70
CA PRO A 103 -0.01 -3.59 -10.40
C PRO A 103 -1.54 -3.78 -10.55
N ASP A 104 -2.14 -4.65 -9.76
CA ASP A 104 -3.60 -4.83 -9.72
C ASP A 104 -4.25 -3.75 -8.86
N VAL A 105 -3.57 -3.35 -7.80
CA VAL A 105 -3.99 -2.29 -6.87
C VAL A 105 -2.82 -1.33 -6.65
N VAL A 106 -3.10 -0.03 -6.59
CA VAL A 106 -2.14 1.00 -6.15
C VAL A 106 -2.72 1.71 -4.94
N VAL A 107 -1.99 1.67 -3.82
CA VAL A 107 -2.31 2.41 -2.58
C VAL A 107 -1.43 3.65 -2.54
N THR A 108 -2.03 4.84 -2.47
CA THR A 108 -1.29 6.11 -2.62
C THR A 108 -1.96 7.25 -1.86
N ASP A 109 -1.14 8.12 -1.26
CA ASP A 109 -1.54 9.44 -0.79
C ASP A 109 -1.34 10.54 -1.85
N LEU A 110 -1.04 10.13 -3.10
CA LEU A 110 -0.88 10.96 -4.28
C LEU A 110 0.44 11.76 -4.34
N ASP A 111 1.39 11.52 -3.45
CA ASP A 111 2.68 12.25 -3.43
C ASP A 111 3.76 11.63 -4.34
N GLY A 112 3.43 10.54 -5.04
CA GLY A 112 4.27 9.87 -6.01
C GLY A 112 4.31 10.51 -7.40
N ASP A 113 4.80 9.76 -8.39
CA ASP A 113 4.82 10.23 -9.78
C ASP A 113 3.42 10.18 -10.40
N HIS A 114 2.82 11.33 -10.62
CA HIS A 114 1.45 11.46 -11.12
C HIS A 114 1.25 10.81 -12.50
N GLY A 115 2.28 10.82 -13.35
CA GLY A 115 2.22 10.17 -14.68
C GLY A 115 2.04 8.67 -14.54
N TYR A 116 2.78 8.04 -13.63
CA TYR A 116 2.68 6.61 -13.39
C TYR A 116 1.42 6.23 -12.62
N LEU A 117 0.91 7.08 -11.71
CA LEU A 117 -0.40 6.85 -11.07
C LEU A 117 -1.53 6.86 -12.10
N LEU A 118 -1.54 7.81 -13.02
CA LEU A 118 -2.54 7.87 -14.13
C LEU A 118 -2.35 6.71 -15.12
N CYS A 119 -1.11 6.29 -15.38
CA CYS A 119 -0.82 5.12 -16.18
C CYS A 119 -1.39 3.84 -15.54
N ALA A 120 -1.19 3.63 -14.24
CA ALA A 120 -1.74 2.50 -13.51
C ALA A 120 -3.27 2.41 -13.63
N ASP A 121 -3.98 3.53 -13.40
CA ASP A 121 -5.44 3.59 -13.59
C ASP A 121 -5.86 3.25 -15.02
N THR A 122 -5.11 3.78 -16.02
CA THR A 122 -5.36 3.49 -17.44
C THR A 122 -5.13 2.03 -17.79
N LEU A 123 -4.18 1.36 -17.15
CA LEU A 123 -3.92 -0.06 -17.25
C LEU A 123 -4.95 -0.94 -16.52
N GLY A 124 -5.90 -0.32 -15.79
CA GLY A 124 -6.99 -0.98 -15.10
C GLY A 124 -6.70 -1.33 -13.65
N SER A 125 -5.65 -0.77 -13.04
CA SER A 125 -5.39 -0.91 -11.61
C SER A 125 -6.51 -0.28 -10.78
N VAL A 126 -6.82 -0.86 -9.63
CA VAL A 126 -7.70 -0.21 -8.63
C VAL A 126 -6.86 0.81 -7.86
N MET A 127 -7.25 2.07 -7.92
CA MET A 127 -6.57 3.17 -7.22
C MET A 127 -7.18 3.32 -5.83
N VAL A 128 -6.47 2.92 -4.79
CA VAL A 128 -6.85 3.13 -3.40
C VAL A 128 -6.21 4.42 -2.91
N VAL A 129 -6.98 5.50 -2.96
CA VAL A 129 -6.51 6.84 -2.63
C VAL A 129 -6.73 7.14 -1.16
N HIS A 130 -5.66 7.53 -0.47
CA HIS A 130 -5.70 7.94 0.92
C HIS A 130 -5.85 9.45 1.06
N ALA A 131 -6.82 9.87 1.88
CA ALA A 131 -7.06 11.27 2.21
C ALA A 131 -6.50 11.63 3.58
N HIS A 132 -5.62 12.63 3.63
CA HIS A 132 -5.13 13.27 4.85
C HIS A 132 -4.89 14.78 4.62
N GLY A 133 -4.67 15.56 5.69
CA GLY A 133 -4.63 17.01 5.63
C GLY A 133 -3.63 17.59 4.62
N ASP A 134 -2.47 16.91 4.45
CA ASP A 134 -1.39 17.44 3.61
C ASP A 134 -1.67 17.27 2.10
N ASN A 135 -2.60 16.37 1.68
CA ASN A 135 -2.82 16.07 0.26
C ASN A 135 -4.12 16.63 -0.34
N ILE A 136 -4.81 17.53 0.32
CA ILE A 136 -6.07 18.13 -0.14
C ILE A 136 -5.97 18.69 -1.58
N ASN A 137 -4.88 19.36 -1.92
CA ASN A 137 -4.68 19.93 -3.26
C ASN A 137 -4.46 18.84 -4.31
N LEU A 138 -3.75 17.78 -3.98
CA LEU A 138 -3.54 16.63 -4.86
C LEU A 138 -4.84 15.87 -5.09
N ILE A 139 -5.67 15.70 -4.06
CA ILE A 139 -7.02 15.11 -4.15
C ILE A 139 -7.85 15.91 -5.16
N LYS A 140 -7.91 17.24 -5.05
CA LYS A 140 -8.65 18.11 -6.01
C LYS A 140 -8.16 17.94 -7.45
N PHE A 141 -6.85 17.78 -7.63
CA PHE A 141 -6.23 17.77 -8.96
C PHE A 141 -6.26 16.40 -9.63
N LEU A 142 -5.97 15.30 -8.89
CA LEU A 142 -5.80 13.96 -9.45
C LEU A 142 -7.05 13.10 -9.38
N VAL A 143 -7.79 13.14 -8.28
CA VAL A 143 -8.97 12.28 -8.08
C VAL A 143 -10.00 12.40 -9.21
N PRO A 144 -10.32 13.59 -9.75
CA PRO A 144 -11.25 13.68 -10.88
C PRO A 144 -10.82 12.88 -12.12
N LYS A 145 -9.53 12.60 -12.29
CA LYS A 145 -8.95 11.92 -13.46
C LYS A 145 -8.98 10.40 -13.36
N PHE A 146 -9.05 9.84 -12.14
CA PHE A 146 -9.11 8.38 -11.95
C PHE A 146 -10.50 7.82 -12.27
N LYS A 147 -10.51 6.60 -12.83
CA LYS A 147 -11.72 5.85 -13.19
C LYS A 147 -12.04 4.75 -12.19
N ASN A 148 -11.01 4.05 -11.69
CA ASN A 148 -11.13 2.87 -10.84
C ASN A 148 -10.67 3.23 -9.41
N ILE A 149 -11.50 3.90 -8.62
CA ILE A 149 -11.08 4.49 -7.35
C ILE A 149 -11.86 3.96 -6.14
N ILE A 150 -11.13 3.73 -5.05
CA ILE A 150 -11.64 3.51 -3.69
C ILE A 150 -10.99 4.55 -2.78
N GLY A 151 -11.78 5.18 -1.92
CA GLY A 151 -11.29 6.17 -0.97
C GLY A 151 -10.92 5.54 0.37
N THR A 152 -9.81 5.98 0.97
CA THR A 152 -9.42 5.65 2.35
C THR A 152 -9.04 6.89 3.14
N THR A 153 -9.10 6.78 4.45
CA THR A 153 -8.75 7.85 5.39
C THR A 153 -8.15 7.29 6.68
N GLN A 154 -7.48 8.11 7.45
CA GLN A 154 -6.99 7.79 8.79
C GLN A 154 -7.91 8.28 9.92
N VAL A 155 -8.96 9.06 9.60
CA VAL A 155 -10.01 9.46 10.55
C VAL A 155 -11.20 8.49 10.49
N LYS A 156 -12.28 8.80 11.21
CA LYS A 156 -13.49 7.98 11.21
C LYS A 156 -14.00 7.80 9.77
N PRO A 157 -14.30 6.55 9.33
CA PRO A 157 -14.74 6.28 7.97
C PRO A 157 -16.05 7.00 7.62
N LEU A 158 -16.23 7.29 6.33
CA LEU A 158 -17.45 7.82 5.72
C LEU A 158 -18.09 6.72 4.86
N ASN A 159 -19.27 6.97 4.28
CA ASN A 159 -20.00 5.94 3.51
C ASN A 159 -19.20 5.33 2.35
N ASN A 160 -18.33 6.09 1.69
CA ASN A 160 -17.54 5.68 0.52
C ASN A 160 -16.04 5.93 0.69
N VAL A 161 -15.58 6.24 1.92
CA VAL A 161 -14.18 6.42 2.28
C VAL A 161 -13.91 5.60 3.54
N TYR A 162 -13.09 4.57 3.40
CA TYR A 162 -12.93 3.52 4.39
C TYR A 162 -11.67 3.74 5.24
N ASN A 163 -11.61 3.04 6.38
CA ASN A 163 -10.41 2.95 7.21
C ASN A 163 -10.13 1.49 7.53
N PHE A 164 -9.04 0.96 6.99
CA PHE A 164 -8.61 -0.42 7.22
C PHE A 164 -7.49 -0.51 8.28
N GLY A 165 -7.01 0.62 8.78
CA GLY A 165 -5.76 0.72 9.50
C GLY A 165 -4.57 0.96 8.56
N GLY A 166 -3.36 0.91 9.13
CA GLY A 166 -2.14 1.26 8.42
C GLY A 166 -1.90 2.77 8.36
N PHE A 167 -0.62 3.16 8.32
CA PHE A 167 -0.24 4.56 8.42
C PHE A 167 0.49 5.07 7.18
N THR A 168 1.43 4.29 6.63
CA THR A 168 2.06 4.60 5.34
C THR A 168 1.39 3.76 4.24
N ASP A 169 1.60 4.08 2.97
CA ASP A 169 0.96 3.33 1.88
C ASP A 169 1.31 1.85 1.89
N GLY A 170 2.55 1.51 2.29
CA GLY A 170 3.01 0.13 2.35
C GLY A 170 2.27 -0.71 3.39
N ASP A 171 2.27 -0.28 4.65
CA ASP A 171 1.55 -1.01 5.70
C ASP A 171 0.04 -0.93 5.50
N ARG A 172 -0.51 0.20 5.01
CA ARG A 172 -1.92 0.31 4.61
C ARG A 172 -2.31 -0.74 3.55
N ALA A 173 -1.46 -0.95 2.55
CA ALA A 173 -1.68 -2.00 1.55
C ALA A 173 -1.77 -3.39 2.18
N VAL A 174 -0.94 -3.67 3.18
CA VAL A 174 -1.00 -4.93 3.95
C VAL A 174 -2.30 -5.05 4.75
N PHE A 175 -2.72 -3.98 5.42
CA PHE A 175 -4.00 -3.95 6.15
C PHE A 175 -5.19 -4.18 5.21
N ILE A 176 -5.17 -3.61 4.01
CA ILE A 176 -6.20 -3.83 3.00
C ILE A 176 -6.21 -5.29 2.55
N ALA A 177 -5.04 -5.86 2.21
CA ALA A 177 -4.94 -7.26 1.80
C ALA A 177 -5.48 -8.21 2.88
N ASN A 178 -5.14 -7.98 4.15
CA ASN A 178 -5.65 -8.77 5.26
C ASN A 178 -7.17 -8.59 5.46
N ALA A 179 -7.68 -7.35 5.37
CA ALA A 179 -9.13 -7.07 5.49
C ALA A 179 -9.96 -7.68 4.35
N MET A 180 -9.33 -7.94 3.19
CA MET A 180 -9.93 -8.62 2.04
C MET A 180 -9.66 -10.14 2.05
N ASN A 181 -9.24 -10.72 3.16
CA ASN A 181 -9.00 -12.15 3.36
C ASN A 181 -8.00 -12.77 2.38
N ALA A 182 -6.86 -12.10 2.14
CA ALA A 182 -5.76 -12.70 1.38
C ALA A 182 -5.30 -14.01 2.03
N ARG A 183 -5.02 -15.04 1.22
CA ARG A 183 -4.48 -16.33 1.69
C ARG A 183 -3.08 -16.18 2.28
N SER A 184 -2.24 -15.42 1.58
CA SER A 184 -0.93 -15.02 2.07
C SER A 184 -0.60 -13.59 1.65
N ILE A 185 0.24 -12.92 2.42
CA ILE A 185 0.71 -11.57 2.15
C ILE A 185 2.24 -11.59 2.23
N THR A 186 2.88 -11.24 1.12
CA THR A 186 4.34 -11.18 1.01
C THR A 186 4.79 -9.74 0.84
N LEU A 187 5.73 -9.28 1.64
CA LEU A 187 6.33 -7.96 1.54
C LEU A 187 7.54 -7.98 0.60
N ALA A 188 7.64 -7.00 -0.30
CA ALA A 188 8.78 -6.76 -1.17
C ALA A 188 9.13 -5.26 -1.16
N GLY A 189 10.40 -4.91 -1.00
CA GLY A 189 10.79 -3.49 -0.90
C GLY A 189 10.25 -2.76 0.33
N MET A 190 9.88 -3.49 1.39
CA MET A 190 9.41 -2.96 2.67
C MET A 190 10.54 -2.92 3.69
N ASP A 191 11.61 -2.18 3.38
CA ASP A 191 12.84 -2.16 4.17
C ASP A 191 12.68 -1.50 5.54
N LEU A 192 11.71 -0.61 5.72
CA LEU A 192 11.33 0.09 6.97
C LEU A 192 12.52 0.75 7.71
N GLY A 193 13.58 1.07 6.98
CA GLY A 193 14.81 1.67 7.50
C GLY A 193 14.90 3.17 7.25
N SER A 194 16.07 3.71 7.55
CA SER A 194 16.42 5.13 7.31
C SER A 194 16.85 5.42 5.87
N ILE A 195 17.23 4.37 5.11
CA ILE A 195 17.66 4.52 3.72
C ILE A 195 16.44 4.69 2.84
N ILE A 196 16.48 5.69 1.96
CA ILE A 196 15.39 6.02 1.04
C ILE A 196 15.63 5.28 -0.27
N GLY A 197 14.68 4.47 -0.70
CA GLY A 197 14.72 3.82 -2.00
C GLY A 197 14.54 4.83 -3.14
N GLN A 198 15.11 4.53 -4.29
CA GLN A 198 15.12 5.42 -5.47
C GLN A 198 13.71 5.79 -5.96
N TYR A 199 12.71 4.95 -5.70
CA TYR A 199 11.31 5.16 -6.10
C TYR A 199 10.45 5.78 -5.00
N SER A 200 11.00 6.01 -3.80
CA SER A 200 10.22 6.47 -2.64
C SER A 200 9.65 7.88 -2.78
N LYS A 201 10.25 8.71 -3.61
CA LYS A 201 9.71 10.04 -3.99
C LYS A 201 10.22 10.45 -5.37
N PRO A 202 9.38 11.10 -6.19
CA PRO A 202 9.83 11.69 -7.44
C PRO A 202 10.77 12.87 -7.15
N ASN A 203 11.93 12.84 -7.78
CA ASN A 203 12.90 13.95 -7.93
C ASN A 203 12.99 14.98 -6.79
N HIS A 204 14.01 14.83 -5.94
CA HIS A 204 14.65 15.89 -5.15
C HIS A 204 13.86 16.66 -4.09
N HIS A 205 12.72 16.16 -3.62
CA HIS A 205 12.16 16.71 -2.40
C HIS A 205 13.06 16.34 -1.20
N PRO A 206 13.56 17.33 -0.43
CA PRO A 206 14.34 17.03 0.76
C PRO A 206 13.46 16.23 1.72
N VAL A 207 13.77 14.96 1.87
CA VAL A 207 13.07 14.11 2.85
C VAL A 207 13.63 14.46 4.21
N ASN A 208 12.76 14.94 5.09
CA ASN A 208 13.13 15.04 6.50
C ASN A 208 13.35 13.62 7.05
N SER A 209 14.61 13.20 7.10
CA SER A 209 15.00 11.83 7.47
C SER A 209 14.53 11.46 8.88
N SER A 210 14.44 12.41 9.80
CA SER A 210 13.95 12.16 11.17
C SER A 210 12.45 11.83 11.18
N VAL A 211 11.62 12.56 10.44
CA VAL A 211 10.18 12.28 10.30
C VAL A 211 9.97 10.94 9.62
N LYS A 212 10.76 10.63 8.57
CA LYS A 212 10.64 9.34 7.89
C LYS A 212 10.97 8.17 8.80
N VAL A 213 12.01 8.25 9.60
CA VAL A 213 12.36 7.21 10.60
C VAL A 213 11.21 6.98 11.57
N VAL A 214 10.56 8.04 12.05
CA VAL A 214 9.39 7.93 12.92
C VAL A 214 8.22 7.25 12.21
N LYS A 215 7.93 7.64 10.95
CA LYS A 215 6.88 7.00 10.13
C LYS A 215 7.16 5.51 9.95
N MET A 216 8.39 5.12 9.59
CA MET A 216 8.77 3.71 9.41
C MET A 216 8.69 2.90 10.71
N ARG A 217 8.99 3.51 11.86
CA ARG A 217 8.79 2.86 13.17
C ARG A 217 7.31 2.58 13.45
N PHE A 218 6.41 3.51 13.17
CA PHE A 218 4.97 3.27 13.31
C PHE A 218 4.49 2.20 12.32
N ALA A 219 4.92 2.25 11.06
CA ALA A 219 4.60 1.24 10.07
C ALA A 219 5.01 -0.16 10.52
N LYS A 220 6.24 -0.30 11.06
CA LYS A 220 6.72 -1.58 11.62
C LYS A 220 5.84 -2.06 12.78
N GLN A 221 5.57 -1.21 13.76
CA GLN A 221 4.73 -1.57 14.91
C GLN A 221 3.31 -1.97 14.49
N LEU A 222 2.74 -1.31 13.50
CA LEU A 222 1.42 -1.65 12.94
C LEU A 222 1.43 -3.00 12.23
N LEU A 223 2.48 -3.31 11.46
CA LEU A 223 2.63 -4.62 10.82
C LEU A 223 2.79 -5.74 11.85
N GLU A 224 3.60 -5.54 12.89
CA GLU A 224 3.78 -6.49 13.99
C GLU A 224 2.46 -6.71 14.76
N HIS A 225 1.71 -5.63 14.97
CA HIS A 225 0.39 -5.70 15.57
C HIS A 225 -0.61 -6.47 14.67
N LEU A 226 -0.65 -6.17 13.36
CA LEU A 226 -1.48 -6.93 12.41
C LEU A 226 -1.09 -8.42 12.44
N ALA A 227 0.20 -8.74 12.44
CA ALA A 227 0.68 -10.11 12.41
C ALA A 227 0.24 -10.94 13.62
N SER A 228 0.00 -10.31 14.78
CA SER A 228 -0.49 -11.01 15.98
C SER A 228 -1.97 -11.44 15.89
N HIS A 229 -2.72 -10.98 14.87
CA HIS A 229 -4.17 -11.25 14.71
C HIS A 229 -4.55 -11.70 13.29
N ALA A 230 -3.58 -11.76 12.37
CA ALA A 230 -3.85 -12.10 10.97
C ALA A 230 -4.04 -13.61 10.77
N ASP A 231 -5.06 -13.98 10.00
CA ASP A 231 -5.24 -15.36 9.53
C ASP A 231 -4.41 -15.66 8.28
N SER A 232 -3.97 -14.63 7.55
CA SER A 232 -3.11 -14.76 6.38
C SER A 232 -1.72 -15.28 6.75
N ARG A 233 -1.11 -16.10 5.89
CA ARG A 233 0.32 -16.41 6.00
C ARG A 233 1.15 -15.20 5.65
N LEU A 234 2.10 -14.80 6.48
CA LEU A 234 2.84 -13.56 6.33
C LEU A 234 4.32 -13.84 6.01
N TYR A 235 4.78 -13.35 4.87
CA TYR A 235 6.14 -13.51 4.36
C TYR A 235 6.82 -12.16 4.12
N ASN A 236 8.14 -12.13 4.19
CA ASN A 236 8.93 -10.94 3.93
C ASN A 236 10.16 -11.29 3.08
N LEU A 237 10.27 -10.68 1.90
CA LEU A 237 11.44 -10.76 1.02
C LEU A 237 12.45 -9.63 1.29
N SER A 238 12.05 -8.60 2.06
CA SER A 238 12.93 -7.48 2.39
C SER A 238 13.89 -7.86 3.51
N PRO A 239 15.06 -7.20 3.62
CA PRO A 239 16.05 -7.53 4.64
C PRO A 239 15.62 -7.19 6.07
N SER A 240 14.62 -6.31 6.24
CA SER A 240 14.09 -5.93 7.56
C SER A 240 13.42 -7.12 8.27
N ARG A 241 13.58 -7.19 9.59
CA ARG A 241 12.83 -8.14 10.41
C ARG A 241 11.59 -7.48 10.98
N ILE A 242 10.44 -8.12 10.77
CA ILE A 242 9.14 -7.73 11.29
C ILE A 242 8.60 -8.94 12.05
N GLU A 243 8.28 -8.78 13.32
CA GLU A 243 7.75 -9.86 14.15
C GLU A 243 6.44 -10.40 13.56
N GLY A 244 6.30 -11.73 13.53
CA GLY A 244 5.16 -12.41 12.91
C GLY A 244 5.24 -12.59 11.39
N PHE A 245 6.23 -11.99 10.70
CA PHE A 245 6.52 -12.26 9.30
C PHE A 245 7.70 -13.21 9.15
N SER A 246 7.54 -14.25 8.33
CA SER A 246 8.63 -15.18 7.99
C SER A 246 9.51 -14.57 6.89
N ASN A 247 10.79 -14.27 7.21
CA ASN A 247 11.75 -13.87 6.18
C ASN A 247 12.09 -15.09 5.33
N ILE A 248 11.84 -15.02 4.04
CA ILE A 248 12.09 -16.10 3.07
C ILE A 248 12.84 -15.59 1.85
N ALA A 249 13.52 -16.50 1.15
CA ALA A 249 14.08 -16.19 -0.15
C ALA A 249 12.98 -16.18 -1.22
N TYR A 250 13.26 -15.49 -2.33
CA TYR A 250 12.33 -15.42 -3.46
C TYR A 250 12.01 -16.81 -4.04
N GLU A 251 13.00 -17.68 -4.10
CA GLU A 251 12.88 -19.05 -4.60
C GLU A 251 11.95 -19.91 -3.72
N ASP A 252 12.00 -19.70 -2.39
CA ASP A 252 11.13 -20.37 -1.43
C ASP A 252 9.68 -19.89 -1.55
N LEU A 253 9.48 -18.58 -1.82
CA LEU A 253 8.14 -18.03 -2.07
C LEU A 253 7.46 -18.74 -3.25
N LEU A 254 8.20 -19.00 -4.34
CA LEU A 254 7.66 -19.69 -5.51
C LEU A 254 7.21 -21.13 -5.20
N GLN A 255 7.80 -21.79 -4.23
CA GLN A 255 7.36 -23.11 -3.76
C GLN A 255 6.07 -23.00 -2.94
N GLN A 256 5.97 -22.02 -2.04
CA GLN A 256 4.79 -21.78 -1.21
C GLN A 256 3.52 -21.43 -2.01
N ILE A 257 3.68 -20.80 -3.18
CA ILE A 257 2.57 -20.40 -4.05
C ILE A 257 2.11 -21.56 -4.96
N LYS A 258 2.97 -22.52 -5.24
CA LYS A 258 2.65 -23.69 -6.08
C LYS A 258 1.65 -24.64 -5.41
N ASP A 259 1.67 -24.71 -4.09
CA ASP A 259 0.82 -25.54 -3.25
C ASP A 259 -0.49 -24.82 -2.90
#